data_2eea75c2cf8f2e3d14ae65a8397da017
#
_entry.id   2eea75c2cf8f2e3d14ae65a8397da017
#
_cell.length_a   1.000
_cell.length_b   1.000
_cell.length_c   1.000
_cell.angle_alpha   90.00
_cell.angle_beta   90.00
_cell.angle_gamma   90.00
#
_symmetry.space_group_name_H-M   'P 1'
#
loop_
_entity.id
_entity.type
_entity.pdbx_description
1 polymer ?
#
loop_
_entity_poly.entity_id
_entity_poly.type
_entity_poly.pdbx_seq_one_letter_code
_entity_poly.pdbx_strand_id
1 'polypeptide(L)'
;MQRLQRWQLQAQAEPVVLVNLFTVAETDIPALMSAWEKDALWMKQQPGFLSTQLHRAIGGSHMFMNYAVWESVASFRAAITHPDIVSALAAYPSSAVAQPHHFAKVAVPKLCAA
;
A
#
# COMPACT_ATOMS: atom_id res chain seq x y z
N MET A 1 -0.97 -7.35 10.06
CA MET A 1 -1.65 -6.51 9.05
C MET A 1 -2.67 -7.33 8.28
N GLN A 2 -3.79 -6.72 7.94
CA GLN A 2 -4.79 -7.36 7.10
C GLN A 2 -4.26 -7.51 5.67
N ARG A 3 -4.70 -8.57 5.00
CA ARG A 3 -4.37 -8.80 3.59
C ARG A 3 -5.43 -8.18 2.70
N LEU A 4 -5.05 -7.83 1.46
CA LEU A 4 -6.01 -7.51 0.42
C LEU A 4 -7.00 -8.65 0.21
N GLN A 5 -8.22 -8.32 -0.11
CA GLN A 5 -9.22 -9.32 -0.46
C GLN A 5 -8.77 -10.09 -1.70
N ARG A 6 -9.00 -11.40 -1.68
CA ARG A 6 -8.56 -12.28 -2.77
C ARG A 6 -9.11 -11.81 -4.13
N TRP A 7 -10.38 -11.39 -4.16
CA TRP A 7 -11.01 -10.95 -5.40
C TRP A 7 -10.34 -9.69 -5.98
N GLN A 8 -9.78 -8.82 -5.16
CA GLN A 8 -9.03 -7.66 -5.64
C GLN A 8 -7.69 -8.07 -6.28
N LEU A 9 -7.02 -9.08 -5.72
CA LEU A 9 -5.78 -9.59 -6.32
C LEU A 9 -6.05 -10.30 -7.65
N GLN A 10 -7.26 -10.78 -7.88
CA GLN A 10 -7.65 -11.42 -9.13
C GLN A 10 -8.22 -10.44 -10.15
N ALA A 11 -8.53 -9.21 -9.74
CA ALA A 11 -9.09 -8.20 -10.63
C ALA A 11 -8.07 -7.77 -11.70
N GLN A 12 -8.58 -7.28 -12.83
CA GLN A 12 -7.76 -6.72 -13.89
C GLN A 12 -8.00 -5.22 -13.97
N ALA A 13 -6.96 -4.45 -13.69
CA ALA A 13 -6.99 -2.99 -13.78
C ALA A 13 -5.61 -2.47 -14.15
N GLU A 14 -5.57 -1.46 -15.04
CA GLU A 14 -4.33 -0.88 -15.54
C GLU A 14 -4.55 0.61 -15.87
N PRO A 15 -3.90 1.54 -15.18
CA PRO A 15 -3.15 1.38 -13.93
C PRO A 15 -4.05 1.18 -12.72
N VAL A 16 -3.47 0.78 -11.60
CA VAL A 16 -4.19 0.56 -10.36
C VAL A 16 -3.59 1.41 -9.24
N VAL A 17 -4.46 1.93 -8.37
CA VAL A 17 -4.08 2.68 -7.18
C VAL A 17 -4.29 1.80 -5.97
N LEU A 18 -3.23 1.64 -5.16
CA LEU A 18 -3.33 1.00 -3.86
C LEU A 18 -3.45 2.09 -2.79
N VAL A 19 -4.54 2.07 -2.03
CA VAL A 19 -4.67 2.89 -0.83
C VAL A 19 -4.64 1.96 0.37
N ASN A 20 -3.67 2.14 1.25
CA ASN A 20 -3.56 1.37 2.47
C ASN A 20 -3.70 2.31 3.66
N LEU A 21 -4.84 2.25 4.34
CA LEU A 21 -5.05 2.97 5.60
C LEU A 21 -4.59 2.08 6.74
N PHE A 22 -3.80 2.65 7.66
CA PHE A 22 -3.36 1.88 8.81
C PHE A 22 -3.18 2.75 10.04
N THR A 23 -3.39 2.13 11.20
CA THR A 23 -3.19 2.73 12.50
C THR A 23 -2.15 1.95 13.27
N VAL A 24 -1.49 2.62 14.20
CA VAL A 24 -0.44 2.02 15.02
C VAL A 24 -0.42 2.72 16.38
N ALA A 25 0.01 2.01 17.42
CA ALA A 25 0.24 2.65 18.72
C ALA A 25 1.32 3.73 18.60
N GLU A 26 1.15 4.84 19.32
CA GLU A 26 2.08 5.98 19.25
C GLU A 26 3.53 5.57 19.48
N THR A 27 3.77 4.72 20.46
CA THR A 27 5.12 4.24 20.80
C THR A 27 5.74 3.40 19.70
N ASP A 28 4.95 2.86 18.79
CA ASP A 28 5.40 2.01 17.68
C ASP A 28 5.59 2.78 16.37
N ILE A 29 5.33 4.08 16.35
CA ILE A 29 5.48 4.89 15.13
C ILE A 29 6.91 4.82 14.57
N PRO A 30 7.98 4.96 15.36
CA PRO A 30 9.34 4.84 14.81
C PRO A 30 9.61 3.48 14.17
N ALA A 31 9.14 2.39 14.78
CA ALA A 31 9.29 1.05 14.23
C ALA A 31 8.49 0.88 12.92
N LEU A 32 7.28 1.45 12.87
CA LEU A 32 6.46 1.47 11.66
C LEU A 32 7.19 2.20 10.52
N MET A 33 7.74 3.37 10.79
CA MET A 33 8.43 4.17 9.78
C MET A 33 9.64 3.43 9.22
N SER A 34 10.41 2.76 10.09
CA SER A 34 11.56 1.97 9.67
C SER A 34 11.14 0.78 8.80
N ALA A 35 10.09 0.07 9.18
CA ALA A 35 9.57 -1.07 8.42
C ALA A 35 9.01 -0.62 7.06
N TRP A 36 8.26 0.49 7.05
CA TRP A 36 7.69 1.04 5.81
C TRP A 36 8.78 1.47 4.83
N GLU A 37 9.85 2.11 5.32
CA GLU A 37 10.96 2.54 4.47
C GLU A 37 11.63 1.35 3.77
N LYS A 38 11.90 0.28 4.51
CA LYS A 38 12.49 -0.94 3.92
C LYS A 38 11.57 -1.58 2.89
N ASP A 39 10.29 -1.67 3.21
CA ASP A 39 9.26 -2.18 2.32
C ASP A 39 9.20 -1.35 1.03
N ALA A 40 9.12 -0.03 1.15
CA ALA A 40 9.02 0.86 0.01
C ALA A 40 10.27 0.82 -0.87
N LEU A 41 11.46 0.74 -0.29
CA LEU A 41 12.72 0.62 -1.04
C LEU A 41 12.76 -0.66 -1.87
N TRP A 42 12.26 -1.76 -1.32
CA TRP A 42 12.18 -3.02 -2.04
C TRP A 42 11.12 -2.95 -3.15
N MET A 43 9.91 -2.46 -2.83
CA MET A 43 8.81 -2.35 -3.80
C MET A 43 9.18 -1.47 -4.98
N LYS A 44 9.91 -0.39 -4.75
CA LYS A 44 10.36 0.56 -5.77
C LYS A 44 11.16 -0.12 -6.88
N GLN A 45 11.82 -1.22 -6.59
CA GLN A 45 12.64 -1.94 -7.55
C GLN A 45 11.86 -2.99 -8.35
N GLN A 46 10.60 -3.19 -8.06
CA GLN A 46 9.81 -4.23 -8.70
C GLN A 46 9.23 -3.76 -10.03
N PRO A 47 9.13 -4.66 -11.03
CA PRO A 47 8.50 -4.33 -12.31
C PRO A 47 7.07 -3.85 -12.11
N GLY A 48 6.73 -2.75 -12.78
CA GLY A 48 5.39 -2.19 -12.73
C GLY A 48 5.11 -1.22 -11.60
N PHE A 49 6.06 -1.03 -10.67
CA PHE A 49 5.93 0.00 -9.65
C PHE A 49 6.04 1.39 -10.30
N LEU A 50 5.12 2.29 -10.01
CA LEU A 50 5.15 3.65 -10.54
C LEU A 50 5.46 4.68 -9.46
N SER A 51 4.74 4.69 -8.34
CA SER A 51 4.97 5.66 -7.28
C SER A 51 4.39 5.20 -5.95
N THR A 52 4.90 5.78 -4.87
CA THR A 52 4.32 5.63 -3.53
C THR A 52 4.48 6.94 -2.76
N GLN A 53 3.51 7.25 -1.91
CA GLN A 53 3.54 8.41 -1.04
C GLN A 53 2.89 8.07 0.29
N LEU A 54 3.67 8.18 1.36
CA LEU A 54 3.14 8.00 2.70
C LEU A 54 2.56 9.31 3.19
N HIS A 55 1.36 9.22 3.78
CA HIS A 55 0.65 10.35 4.38
C HIS A 55 0.37 10.03 5.84
N ARG A 56 0.32 11.06 6.66
CA ARG A 56 -0.16 10.93 8.03
C ARG A 56 -1.37 11.83 8.21
N ALA A 57 -2.42 11.33 8.87
CA ALA A 57 -3.56 12.16 9.21
C ALA A 57 -3.11 13.31 10.10
N ILE A 58 -3.61 14.51 9.83
CA ILE A 58 -3.19 15.73 10.54
C ILE A 58 -3.68 15.72 11.99
N GLY A 59 -3.12 16.62 12.81
CA GLY A 59 -3.52 16.77 14.20
C GLY A 59 -2.90 15.75 15.15
N GLY A 60 -1.72 15.19 14.80
CA GLY A 60 -1.06 14.22 15.67
C GLY A 60 -1.72 12.85 15.69
N SER A 61 -2.52 12.55 14.67
CA SER A 61 -3.20 11.27 14.55
C SER A 61 -2.21 10.12 14.42
N HIS A 62 -2.63 8.93 14.86
CA HIS A 62 -1.88 7.68 14.66
C HIS A 62 -2.30 6.95 13.38
N MET A 63 -3.07 7.59 12.52
CA MET A 63 -3.49 7.02 11.24
C MET A 63 -2.59 7.49 10.11
N PHE A 64 -2.22 6.54 9.27
CA PHE A 64 -1.39 6.77 8.09
C PHE A 64 -2.11 6.25 6.86
N MET A 65 -1.75 6.79 5.71
CA MET A 65 -2.22 6.32 4.42
C MET A 65 -1.03 6.21 3.47
N ASN A 66 -0.84 5.03 2.89
CA ASN A 66 0.06 4.87 1.76
C ASN A 66 -0.76 4.93 0.48
N TYR A 67 -0.37 5.82 -0.43
CA TYR A 67 -0.97 5.97 -1.75
C TYR A 67 0.07 5.51 -2.77
N ALA A 68 -0.14 4.37 -3.38
CA ALA A 68 0.80 3.81 -4.34
C ALA A 68 0.12 3.57 -5.68
N VAL A 69 0.88 3.71 -6.76
CA VAL A 69 0.39 3.48 -8.12
C VAL A 69 1.24 2.41 -8.76
N TRP A 70 0.58 1.42 -9.35
CA TRP A 70 1.21 0.32 -10.09
C TRP A 70 0.64 0.27 -11.50
N GLU A 71 1.44 -0.24 -12.43
CA GLU A 71 0.99 -0.39 -13.83
C GLU A 71 -0.24 -1.29 -13.94
N SER A 72 -0.32 -2.33 -13.09
CA SER A 72 -1.41 -3.30 -13.13
C SER A 72 -1.54 -4.02 -11.80
N VAL A 73 -2.69 -4.65 -11.56
CA VAL A 73 -2.87 -5.56 -10.43
C VAL A 73 -1.90 -6.74 -10.52
N ALA A 74 -1.65 -7.24 -11.73
CA ALA A 74 -0.71 -8.35 -11.93
C ALA A 74 0.70 -8.01 -11.44
N SER A 75 1.19 -6.79 -11.73
CA SER A 75 2.50 -6.34 -11.25
C SER A 75 2.56 -6.27 -9.73
N PHE A 76 1.53 -5.71 -9.10
CA PHE A 76 1.43 -5.66 -7.65
C PHE A 76 1.38 -7.07 -7.06
N ARG A 77 0.56 -7.95 -7.61
CA ARG A 77 0.44 -9.33 -7.14
C ARG A 77 1.78 -10.06 -7.17
N ALA A 78 2.54 -9.90 -8.24
CA ALA A 78 3.87 -10.51 -8.35
C ALA A 78 4.80 -10.02 -7.24
N ALA A 79 4.74 -8.72 -6.91
CA ALA A 79 5.56 -8.15 -5.84
C ALA A 79 5.12 -8.64 -4.47
N ILE A 80 3.83 -8.56 -4.14
CA ILE A 80 3.34 -8.86 -2.79
C ILE A 80 3.41 -10.35 -2.44
N THR A 81 3.51 -11.21 -3.43
CA THR A 81 3.67 -12.65 -3.21
C THR A 81 5.13 -13.11 -3.24
N HIS A 82 6.07 -12.20 -3.49
CA HIS A 82 7.48 -12.53 -3.48
C HIS A 82 7.94 -12.88 -2.06
N PRO A 83 8.77 -13.94 -1.89
CA PRO A 83 9.22 -14.33 -0.54
C PRO A 83 9.93 -13.23 0.24
N ASP A 84 10.68 -12.37 -0.43
CA ASP A 84 11.43 -11.29 0.21
C ASP A 84 10.50 -10.29 0.90
N ILE A 85 9.38 -9.93 0.25
CA ILE A 85 8.44 -8.97 0.86
C ILE A 85 7.61 -9.62 1.97
N VAL A 86 7.29 -10.89 1.84
CA VAL A 86 6.56 -11.62 2.88
C VAL A 86 7.36 -11.58 4.18
N SER A 87 8.67 -11.77 4.13
CA SER A 87 9.54 -11.65 5.30
C SER A 87 9.59 -10.23 5.83
N ALA A 88 9.67 -9.23 4.94
CA ALA A 88 9.72 -7.82 5.33
C ALA A 88 8.45 -7.37 6.03
N LEU A 89 7.28 -7.86 5.62
CA LEU A 89 6.01 -7.52 6.24
C LEU A 89 5.93 -7.97 7.70
N ALA A 90 6.66 -9.01 8.08
CA ALA A 90 6.71 -9.48 9.46
C ALA A 90 7.44 -8.50 10.40
N ALA A 91 8.18 -7.54 9.87
CA ALA A 91 8.89 -6.53 10.66
C ALA A 91 7.99 -5.40 11.15
N TYR A 92 6.75 -5.30 10.67
CA TYR A 92 5.82 -4.28 11.16
C TYR A 92 5.43 -4.56 12.60
N PRO A 93 5.24 -3.49 13.43
CA PRO A 93 4.83 -3.68 14.83
C PRO A 93 3.49 -4.39 14.93
N SER A 94 3.31 -5.18 15.98
CA SER A 94 2.06 -5.94 16.17
C SER A 94 0.83 -5.05 16.37
N SER A 95 1.00 -3.80 16.81
CA SER A 95 -0.10 -2.85 16.94
C SER A 95 -0.59 -2.29 15.61
N ALA A 96 0.15 -2.51 14.52
CA ALA A 96 -0.24 -2.00 13.20
C ALA A 96 -1.44 -2.76 12.65
N VAL A 97 -2.51 -2.02 12.34
CA VAL A 97 -3.71 -2.55 11.71
C VAL A 97 -3.88 -1.86 10.36
N ALA A 98 -3.88 -2.62 9.29
CA ALA A 98 -3.91 -2.11 7.93
C ALA A 98 -5.16 -2.57 7.19
N GLN A 99 -5.66 -1.70 6.30
CA GLN A 99 -6.80 -1.96 5.43
C GLN A 99 -6.42 -1.58 4.00
N PRO A 100 -5.70 -2.44 3.28
CA PRO A 100 -5.29 -2.17 1.91
C PRO A 100 -6.42 -2.47 0.92
N HIS A 101 -6.60 -1.57 -0.04
CA HIS A 101 -7.57 -1.74 -1.13
C HIS A 101 -7.00 -1.21 -2.44
N HIS A 102 -7.33 -1.86 -3.53
CA HIS A 102 -7.06 -1.38 -4.88
C HIS A 102 -8.22 -0.55 -5.41
N PHE A 103 -7.87 0.49 -6.16
CA PHE A 103 -8.83 1.38 -6.79
C PHE A 103 -8.45 1.58 -8.25
N ALA A 104 -9.45 1.69 -9.11
CA ALA A 104 -9.29 2.15 -10.48
C ALA A 104 -9.97 3.50 -10.63
N LYS A 105 -9.44 4.36 -11.50
CA LYS A 105 -10.06 5.65 -11.77
C LYS A 105 -11.42 5.46 -12.43
N VAL A 106 -12.35 6.34 -12.10
CA VAL A 106 -13.67 6.41 -12.71
C VAL A 106 -13.78 7.74 -13.44
N ALA A 107 -14.12 7.69 -14.72
CA ALA A 107 -14.35 8.92 -15.50
C ALA A 107 -15.73 9.48 -15.13
N VAL A 108 -15.77 10.76 -14.77
CA VAL A 108 -17.01 11.51 -14.57
C VAL A 108 -16.94 12.74 -15.46
N PRO A 109 -17.85 12.90 -16.45
CA PRO A 109 -17.78 13.99 -17.40
C PRO A 109 -17.63 15.35 -16.75
N LYS A 110 -16.69 16.16 -17.24
CA LYS A 110 -16.37 17.53 -16.77
C LYS A 110 -15.74 17.58 -15.37
N LEU A 111 -15.56 16.43 -14.69
CA LEU A 111 -15.03 16.41 -13.32
C LEU A 111 -13.70 15.67 -13.24
N CYS A 112 -13.63 14.45 -13.74
CA CYS A 112 -12.40 13.68 -13.74
C CYS A 112 -12.35 12.67 -14.87
N ALA A 113 -11.14 12.33 -15.27
CA ALA A 113 -10.87 11.33 -16.30
C ALA A 113 -10.44 10.00 -15.68
N ALA A 114 -10.70 8.94 -16.41
CA ALA A 114 -10.22 7.62 -16.01
C ALA A 114 -8.73 7.44 -16.36
#